data_00c6bb32120c066019776e65b289045a
#
_entry.id   00c6bb32120c066019776e65b289045a
#
_cell.length_a   1.000
_cell.length_b   1.000
_cell.length_c   1.000
_cell.angle_alpha   90.00
_cell.angle_beta   90.00
_cell.angle_gamma   90.00
#
_symmetry.space_group_name_H-M   'P 1'
#
loop_
_entity.id
_entity.type
_entity.pdbx_description
1 polymer ?
#
loop_
_entity_poly.entity_id
_entity_poly.type
_entity_poly.pdbx_seq_one_letter_code
_entity_poly.pdbx_strand_id
1 'polypeptide(L)'
;MASSAPSGRTVLITGATGFIGTHLVRRLLARGDALIVLARSPARARRLLGSEVQITSELATLGASTPIDAIVNLAGARILGLPWTRSRRATLLSSRIGTTNALVALGARLEHRPRVLVSASAIGYYGVRGAETLDEQAI
;
A
#
# COMPACT_ATOMS: atom_id res chain seq x y z
N MET A 1 34.72 -5.92 -7.12
CA MET A 1 33.57 -6.78 -6.81
C MET A 1 32.33 -6.10 -7.34
N ALA A 2 31.74 -6.61 -8.37
CA ALA A 2 30.51 -6.07 -8.93
C ALA A 2 29.38 -6.31 -7.94
N SER A 3 28.81 -5.23 -7.38
CA SER A 3 27.54 -5.28 -6.67
C SER A 3 26.50 -5.74 -7.70
N SER A 4 26.07 -6.98 -7.61
CA SER A 4 24.95 -7.44 -8.42
C SER A 4 23.75 -6.57 -8.07
N ALA A 5 23.23 -5.85 -9.04
CA ALA A 5 21.96 -5.14 -8.87
C ALA A 5 20.94 -6.14 -8.32
N PRO A 6 20.10 -5.75 -7.36
CA PRO A 6 19.07 -6.63 -6.83
C PRO A 6 18.19 -7.09 -8.00
N SER A 7 18.13 -8.39 -8.20
CA SER A 7 17.30 -9.02 -9.24
C SER A 7 15.80 -8.91 -8.93
N GLY A 8 15.46 -8.20 -7.88
CA GLY A 8 14.10 -7.99 -7.38
C GLY A 8 13.46 -6.74 -7.97
N ARG A 9 12.14 -6.70 -7.88
CA ARG A 9 11.30 -5.55 -8.27
C ARG A 9 11.33 -4.48 -7.19
N THR A 10 11.10 -3.23 -7.60
CA THR A 10 10.83 -2.15 -6.62
C THR A 10 9.32 -2.06 -6.38
N VAL A 11 8.90 -2.24 -5.13
CA VAL A 11 7.49 -2.22 -4.73
C VAL A 11 7.22 -1.07 -3.78
N LEU A 12 6.28 -0.20 -4.15
CA LEU A 12 5.75 0.83 -3.27
C LEU A 12 4.59 0.26 -2.45
N ILE A 13 4.66 0.39 -1.13
CA ILE A 13 3.65 -0.16 -0.22
C ILE A 13 3.09 0.94 0.68
N THR A 14 1.77 1.04 0.75
CA THR A 14 1.07 1.81 1.79
C THR A 14 0.47 0.87 2.82
N GLY A 15 0.34 1.32 4.08
CA GLY A 15 -0.17 0.45 5.15
C GLY A 15 0.79 -0.66 5.59
N ALA A 16 2.08 -0.54 5.25
CA ALA A 16 3.12 -1.53 5.55
C ALA A 16 3.31 -1.81 7.05
N THR A 17 2.93 -0.90 7.94
CA THR A 17 3.00 -1.05 9.40
C THR A 17 1.78 -1.75 10.01
N GLY A 18 0.82 -2.14 9.20
CA GLY A 18 -0.35 -2.91 9.60
C GLY A 18 -0.07 -4.41 9.68
N PHE A 19 -1.08 -5.18 10.11
CA PHE A 19 -0.96 -6.64 10.27
C PHE A 19 -0.55 -7.33 8.95
N ILE A 20 -1.30 -7.13 7.88
CA ILE A 20 -0.96 -7.70 6.56
C ILE A 20 0.35 -7.10 6.03
N GLY A 21 0.50 -5.78 6.17
CA GLY A 21 1.65 -5.05 5.62
C GLY A 21 2.99 -5.54 6.15
N THR A 22 3.11 -5.80 7.46
CA THR A 22 4.36 -6.30 8.06
C THR A 22 4.75 -7.69 7.55
N HIS A 23 3.77 -8.57 7.34
CA HIS A 23 4.01 -9.90 6.76
C HIS A 23 4.41 -9.80 5.28
N LEU A 24 3.73 -8.93 4.52
CA LEU A 24 4.06 -8.70 3.12
C LEU A 24 5.48 -8.15 2.95
N VAL A 25 5.86 -7.15 3.74
CA VAL A 25 7.22 -6.57 3.72
C VAL A 25 8.27 -7.66 3.92
N ARG A 26 8.14 -8.48 4.96
CA ARG A 26 9.08 -9.58 5.21
C ARG A 26 9.19 -10.55 4.03
N ARG A 27 8.05 -10.88 3.43
CA ARG A 27 8.00 -11.81 2.29
C ARG A 27 8.68 -11.24 1.05
N LEU A 28 8.45 -9.96 0.77
CA LEU A 28 9.05 -9.29 -0.39
C LEU A 28 10.56 -9.09 -0.21
N LEU A 29 11.01 -8.68 0.98
CA LEU A 29 12.44 -8.59 1.30
C LEU A 29 13.14 -9.95 1.15
N ALA A 30 12.53 -11.03 1.68
CA ALA A 30 13.07 -12.37 1.55
C ALA A 30 13.15 -12.85 0.08
N ARG A 31 12.34 -12.27 -0.82
CA ARG A 31 12.41 -12.50 -2.26
C ARG A 31 13.49 -11.67 -2.96
N GLY A 32 14.08 -10.70 -2.27
CA GLY A 32 15.09 -9.78 -2.82
C GLY A 32 14.50 -8.54 -3.49
N ASP A 33 13.24 -8.18 -3.22
CA ASP A 33 12.64 -6.95 -3.73
C ASP A 33 13.13 -5.72 -2.96
N ALA A 34 13.26 -4.61 -3.66
CA ALA A 34 13.47 -3.30 -3.07
C ALA A 34 12.12 -2.69 -2.66
N LEU A 35 12.04 -2.12 -1.46
CA LEU A 35 10.77 -1.63 -0.95
C LEU A 35 10.81 -0.13 -0.64
N ILE A 36 9.79 0.57 -1.12
CA ILE A 36 9.47 1.95 -0.73
C ILE A 36 8.18 1.91 0.08
N VAL A 37 8.20 2.45 1.29
CA VAL A 37 7.06 2.44 2.20
C VAL A 37 6.57 3.87 2.43
N LEU A 38 5.31 4.12 2.08
CA LEU A 38 4.63 5.34 2.49
C LEU A 38 4.08 5.18 3.91
N ALA A 39 4.58 5.97 4.85
CA ALA A 39 4.18 5.89 6.25
C ALA A 39 3.96 7.26 6.87
N ARG A 40 2.83 7.47 7.54
CA ARG A 40 2.50 8.70 8.29
C ARG A 40 3.49 9.00 9.43
N SER A 41 4.11 7.98 9.99
CA SER A 41 5.15 8.09 11.01
C SER A 41 6.39 7.30 10.58
N PRO A 42 7.36 7.95 9.92
CA PRO A 42 8.60 7.30 9.48
C PRO A 42 9.37 6.63 10.62
N ALA A 43 9.43 7.27 11.79
CA ALA A 43 10.12 6.72 12.96
C ALA A 43 9.50 5.40 13.43
N ARG A 44 8.15 5.31 13.47
CA ARG A 44 7.46 4.07 13.81
C ARG A 44 7.68 3.00 12.73
N ALA A 45 7.59 3.38 11.47
CA ALA A 45 7.82 2.46 10.36
C ALA A 45 9.24 1.89 10.42
N ARG A 46 10.26 2.74 10.67
CA ARG A 46 11.66 2.32 10.82
C ARG A 46 11.86 1.30 11.93
N ARG A 47 11.23 1.52 13.09
CA ARG A 47 11.30 0.56 14.21
C ARG A 47 10.68 -0.79 13.91
N LEU A 48 9.58 -0.81 13.14
CA LEU A 48 8.82 -2.03 12.85
C LEU A 48 9.39 -2.82 11.65
N LEU A 49 9.90 -2.12 10.64
CA LEU A 49 10.26 -2.71 9.35
C LEU A 49 11.78 -2.81 9.14
N GLY A 50 12.57 -2.19 10.01
CA GLY A 50 14.04 -2.22 9.91
C GLY A 50 14.61 -1.19 8.92
N SER A 51 15.91 -1.31 8.64
CA SER A 51 16.67 -0.38 7.80
C SER A 51 16.66 -0.73 6.30
N GLU A 52 16.22 -1.92 5.94
CA GLU A 52 16.25 -2.44 4.57
C GLU A 52 15.18 -1.82 3.65
N VAL A 53 14.22 -1.09 4.21
CA VAL A 53 13.16 -0.42 3.45
C VAL A 53 13.42 1.09 3.35
N GLN A 54 13.19 1.66 2.18
CA GLN A 54 13.12 3.11 2.01
C GLN A 54 11.77 3.59 2.57
N ILE A 55 11.77 4.61 3.42
CA ILE A 55 10.55 5.15 4.02
C ILE A 55 10.37 6.59 3.58
N THR A 56 9.17 6.93 3.13
CA THR A 56 8.75 8.31 2.87
C THR A 56 7.43 8.61 3.57
N SER A 57 7.23 9.87 3.96
CA SER A 57 5.95 10.38 4.46
C SER A 57 5.08 11.00 3.36
N GLU A 58 5.67 11.29 2.20
CA GLU A 58 5.01 12.02 1.11
C GLU A 58 5.37 11.43 -0.25
N LEU A 59 4.36 11.14 -1.07
CA LEU A 59 4.56 10.67 -2.44
C LEU A 59 5.20 11.72 -3.35
N ALA A 60 5.05 13.01 -3.01
CA ALA A 60 5.65 14.10 -3.76
C ALA A 60 7.18 14.08 -3.78
N THR A 61 7.81 13.45 -2.78
CA THR A 61 9.27 13.29 -2.70
C THR A 61 9.82 12.27 -3.69
N LEU A 62 8.96 11.42 -4.24
CA LEU A 62 9.35 10.44 -5.26
C LEU A 62 9.38 11.12 -6.62
N GLY A 63 10.56 11.25 -7.22
CA GLY A 63 10.75 11.85 -8.55
C GLY A 63 10.13 11.02 -9.67
N ALA A 64 10.01 11.62 -10.86
CA ALA A 64 9.48 10.94 -12.04
C ALA A 64 10.33 9.72 -12.46
N SER A 65 11.62 9.75 -12.22
CA SER A 65 12.56 8.68 -12.51
C SER A 65 12.65 7.59 -11.42
N THR A 66 11.87 7.72 -10.32
CA THR A 66 11.86 6.69 -9.27
C THR A 66 11.36 5.36 -9.86
N PRO A 67 12.17 4.28 -9.81
CA PRO A 67 11.76 3.01 -10.36
C PRO A 67 10.72 2.37 -9.42
N ILE A 68 9.49 2.18 -9.89
CA ILE A 68 8.43 1.50 -9.16
C ILE A 68 7.76 0.52 -10.12
N ASP A 69 7.97 -0.78 -9.88
CA ASP A 69 7.42 -1.86 -10.72
C ASP A 69 5.99 -2.22 -10.33
N ALA A 70 5.67 -2.10 -9.04
CA ALA A 70 4.36 -2.43 -8.50
C ALA A 70 3.99 -1.52 -7.32
N ILE A 71 2.69 -1.32 -7.14
CA ILE A 71 2.14 -0.59 -6.00
C ILE A 71 1.19 -1.51 -5.24
N VAL A 72 1.33 -1.58 -3.91
CA VAL A 72 0.42 -2.30 -3.03
C VAL A 72 -0.19 -1.33 -2.02
N ASN A 73 -1.50 -1.11 -2.14
CA ASN A 73 -2.25 -0.19 -1.30
C ASN A 73 -3.03 -0.94 -0.22
N LEU A 74 -2.47 -1.00 0.98
CA LEU A 74 -3.10 -1.57 2.17
C LEU A 74 -3.51 -0.49 3.19
N ALA A 75 -3.35 0.80 2.83
CA ALA A 75 -3.69 1.90 3.72
C ALA A 75 -5.20 2.02 3.93
N GLY A 76 -5.57 2.29 5.15
CA GLY A 76 -6.94 2.56 5.53
C GLY A 76 -7.07 2.77 7.04
N ALA A 77 -7.91 3.72 7.46
CA ALA A 77 -8.21 3.88 8.87
C ALA A 77 -8.97 2.65 9.39
N ARG A 78 -8.74 2.30 10.66
CA ARG A 78 -9.42 1.17 11.32
C ARG A 78 -10.94 1.37 11.27
N ILE A 79 -11.66 0.33 10.86
CA ILE A 79 -13.12 0.34 10.77
C ILE A 79 -13.73 0.07 12.14
N LEU A 80 -13.13 -0.85 12.92
CA LEU A 80 -13.62 -1.29 14.22
C LEU A 80 -13.09 -0.43 15.39
N GLY A 81 -13.82 -0.40 16.48
CA GLY A 81 -13.37 0.14 17.77
C GLY A 81 -13.81 1.57 18.10
N LEU A 82 -14.52 2.28 17.22
CA LEU A 82 -15.03 3.63 17.48
C LEU A 82 -16.44 3.81 16.88
N PRO A 83 -17.30 4.67 17.49
CA PRO A 83 -18.61 4.99 16.95
C PRO A 83 -18.53 5.55 15.51
N TRP A 84 -19.52 5.21 14.69
CA TRP A 84 -19.62 5.65 13.31
C TRP A 84 -20.26 7.06 13.19
N THR A 85 -19.58 8.06 13.71
CA THR A 85 -19.95 9.47 13.55
C THR A 85 -19.76 9.94 12.11
N ARG A 86 -20.35 11.08 11.74
CA ARG A 86 -20.12 11.72 10.42
C ARG A 86 -18.64 11.97 10.17
N SER A 87 -17.92 12.50 11.17
CA SER A 87 -16.47 12.73 11.09
C SER A 87 -15.70 11.44 10.89
N ARG A 88 -16.08 10.37 11.60
CA ARG A 88 -15.45 9.05 11.45
C ARG A 88 -15.65 8.47 10.05
N ARG A 89 -16.85 8.57 9.48
CA ARG A 89 -17.13 8.15 8.11
C ARG A 89 -16.30 8.92 7.11
N ALA A 90 -16.19 10.25 7.27
CA ALA A 90 -15.35 11.08 6.41
C ALA A 90 -13.87 10.64 6.46
N THR A 91 -13.34 10.35 7.66
CA THR A 91 -11.97 9.84 7.84
C THR A 91 -11.80 8.47 7.17
N LEU A 92 -12.78 7.57 7.29
CA LEU A 92 -12.73 6.25 6.66
C LEU A 92 -12.70 6.35 5.13
N LEU A 93 -13.51 7.23 4.55
CA LEU A 93 -13.55 7.46 3.11
C LEU A 93 -12.28 8.14 2.62
N SER A 94 -11.87 9.23 3.25
CA SER A 94 -10.69 10.00 2.82
C SER A 94 -9.39 9.19 2.92
N SER A 95 -9.26 8.33 3.94
CA SER A 95 -8.09 7.47 4.11
C SER A 95 -7.93 6.43 3.00
N ARG A 96 -9.00 6.08 2.29
CA ARG A 96 -8.99 5.13 1.18
C ARG A 96 -8.97 5.84 -0.16
N ILE A 97 -9.94 6.69 -0.41
CA ILE A 97 -10.09 7.39 -1.70
C ILE A 97 -8.90 8.33 -1.91
N GLY A 98 -8.54 9.14 -0.91
CA GLY A 98 -7.42 10.08 -1.01
C GLY A 98 -6.09 9.39 -1.29
N THR A 99 -5.80 8.30 -0.56
CA THR A 99 -4.58 7.53 -0.78
C THR A 99 -4.55 6.88 -2.16
N THR A 100 -5.67 6.28 -2.58
CA THR A 100 -5.77 5.65 -3.90
C THR A 100 -5.58 6.67 -5.03
N ASN A 101 -6.25 7.83 -4.96
CA ASN A 101 -6.09 8.89 -5.94
C ASN A 101 -4.65 9.41 -6.01
N ALA A 102 -3.98 9.58 -4.86
CA ALA A 102 -2.59 10.00 -4.81
C ALA A 102 -1.64 8.97 -5.43
N LEU A 103 -1.89 7.67 -5.24
CA LEU A 103 -1.11 6.60 -5.87
C LEU A 103 -1.33 6.53 -7.38
N VAL A 104 -2.57 6.72 -7.84
CA VAL A 104 -2.88 6.79 -9.28
C VAL A 104 -2.19 7.99 -9.92
N ALA A 105 -2.25 9.15 -9.28
CA ALA A 105 -1.57 10.36 -9.74
C ALA A 105 -0.05 10.18 -9.77
N LEU A 106 0.54 9.51 -8.76
CA LEU A 106 1.96 9.14 -8.79
C LEU A 106 2.27 8.27 -10.00
N GLY A 107 1.53 7.18 -10.21
CA GLY A 107 1.75 6.27 -11.33
C GLY A 107 1.66 6.97 -12.69
N ALA A 108 0.78 7.98 -12.83
CA ALA A 108 0.64 8.74 -14.07
C ALA A 108 1.84 9.67 -14.36
N ARG A 109 2.55 10.15 -13.32
CA ARG A 109 3.71 11.06 -13.49
C ARG A 109 5.06 10.36 -13.53
N LEU A 110 5.12 9.06 -13.27
CA LEU A 110 6.35 8.28 -13.40
C LEU A 110 6.72 8.07 -14.86
N GLU A 111 8.00 8.18 -15.18
CA GLU A 111 8.56 7.88 -16.52
C GLU A 111 8.26 6.44 -16.94
N HIS A 112 8.38 5.52 -15.98
CA HIS A 112 8.02 4.12 -16.16
C HIS A 112 6.83 3.80 -15.25
N ARG A 113 5.66 3.59 -15.86
CA ARG A 113 4.45 3.28 -15.11
C ARG A 113 4.55 1.93 -14.42
N PRO A 114 4.12 1.82 -13.15
CA PRO A 114 4.01 0.53 -12.49
C PRO A 114 3.16 -0.45 -13.30
N ARG A 115 3.60 -1.68 -13.37
CA ARG A 115 2.91 -2.75 -14.12
C ARG A 115 1.59 -3.17 -13.49
N VAL A 116 1.48 -2.98 -12.16
CA VAL A 116 0.29 -3.37 -11.39
C VAL A 116 0.12 -2.48 -10.17
N LEU A 117 -1.14 -2.17 -9.86
CA LEU A 117 -1.59 -1.61 -8.60
C LEU A 117 -2.56 -2.59 -7.96
N VAL A 118 -2.19 -3.13 -6.80
CA VAL A 118 -3.04 -3.99 -5.99
C VAL A 118 -3.59 -3.16 -4.84
N SER A 119 -4.90 -3.07 -4.72
CA SER A 119 -5.55 -2.33 -3.63
C SER A 119 -6.40 -3.26 -2.78
N ALA A 120 -6.28 -3.14 -1.46
CA ALA A 120 -7.12 -3.88 -0.54
C ALA A 120 -8.59 -3.45 -0.69
N SER A 121 -9.47 -4.42 -0.79
CA SER A 121 -10.91 -4.26 -0.77
C SER A 121 -11.49 -4.90 0.48
N ALA A 122 -12.79 -5.11 0.53
CA ALA A 122 -13.48 -5.76 1.64
C ALA A 122 -14.67 -6.57 1.12
N ILE A 123 -15.04 -7.62 1.85
CA ILE A 123 -16.20 -8.47 1.53
C ILE A 123 -17.51 -7.68 1.41
N GLY A 124 -17.62 -6.55 2.11
CA GLY A 124 -18.77 -5.65 2.00
C GLY A 124 -18.98 -5.04 0.60
N TYR A 125 -18.00 -5.15 -0.30
CA TYR A 125 -18.12 -4.76 -1.69
C TYR A 125 -19.24 -5.52 -2.40
N TYR A 126 -19.42 -6.79 -2.08
CA TYR A 126 -20.44 -7.65 -2.71
C TYR A 126 -21.88 -7.44 -2.15
N GLY A 127 -22.04 -6.65 -1.08
CA GLY A 127 -23.31 -6.44 -0.42
C GLY A 127 -23.76 -7.64 0.43
N VAL A 128 -25.06 -7.68 0.74
CA VAL A 128 -25.68 -8.76 1.53
C VAL A 128 -26.19 -9.84 0.58
N ARG A 129 -25.53 -10.98 0.55
CA ARG A 129 -25.79 -12.10 -0.36
C ARG A 129 -26.24 -13.40 0.34
N GLY A 130 -26.57 -13.33 1.64
CA GLY A 130 -26.99 -14.50 2.41
C GLY A 130 -25.91 -15.60 2.46
N ALA A 131 -26.25 -16.81 2.08
CA ALA A 131 -25.36 -17.96 2.09
C ALA A 131 -24.70 -18.24 0.73
N GLU A 132 -24.79 -17.29 -0.22
CA GLU A 132 -24.17 -17.42 -1.54
C GLU A 132 -22.63 -17.48 -1.42
N THR A 133 -22.00 -18.38 -2.15
CA THR A 133 -20.53 -18.41 -2.28
C THR A 133 -20.13 -17.29 -3.26
N LEU A 134 -19.25 -16.40 -2.81
CA LEU A 134 -18.77 -15.27 -3.59
C LEU A 134 -17.36 -15.57 -4.10
N ASP A 135 -17.18 -15.35 -5.40
CA ASP A 135 -15.89 -15.41 -6.08
C ASP A 135 -15.61 -14.07 -6.81
N GLU A 136 -14.55 -14.02 -7.59
CA GLU A 136 -14.12 -12.82 -8.31
C GLU A 136 -15.11 -12.39 -9.43
N GLN A 137 -16.07 -13.23 -9.78
CA GLN A 137 -17.11 -12.97 -10.80
C GLN A 137 -18.43 -12.54 -10.18
N ALA A 138 -18.57 -12.62 -8.86
CA ALA A 138 -19.77 -12.18 -8.14
C ALA A 138 -19.85 -10.64 -8.14
N ILE A 139 -20.74 -10.08 -8.96
CA ILE A 139 -20.98 -8.62 -9.12
C ILE A 139 -22.35 -8.27 -8.56
#